data_a5861621dbda79d32ae4876353d59008
#
_entry.id   a5861621dbda79d32ae4876353d59008
#
_cell.length_a   1.000
_cell.length_b   1.000
_cell.length_c   1.000
_cell.angle_alpha   90.00
_cell.angle_beta   90.00
_cell.angle_gamma   90.00
#
_symmetry.space_group_name_H-M   'P 1'
#
loop_
_entity.id
_entity.type
_entity.pdbx_description
1 polymer ?
#
loop_
_entity_poly.entity_id
_entity_poly.type
_entity_poly.pdbx_seq_one_letter_code
_entity_poly.pdbx_strand_id
1 'polypeptide(L)'
;MQALAAHCLRHSLLMLGSIATLLMAVQTAPAFTQIEMLDQVVAIVDDDVILASELKESLETVRATLEARDMEMPEEEVLVRETLDRLILDSIQMQLANRYGVRIPDQQLDEAMTRLARQNSLTLEQFRVA
;
A
#
# COMPACT_ATOMS: atom_id res chain seq x y z
N MET A 1 47.23 -62.07 -9.34
CA MET A 1 47.09 -61.08 -8.26
C MET A 1 46.57 -59.73 -8.72
N GLN A 2 46.19 -59.50 -9.98
CA GLN A 2 45.64 -58.23 -10.49
C GLN A 2 44.11 -58.10 -10.45
N ALA A 3 43.38 -59.19 -10.34
CA ALA A 3 41.90 -59.19 -10.39
C ALA A 3 41.22 -58.75 -9.05
N LEU A 4 41.91 -58.95 -7.93
CA LEU A 4 41.37 -58.57 -6.63
C LEU A 4 41.45 -57.05 -6.32
N ALA A 5 42.43 -56.37 -6.89
CA ALA A 5 42.57 -54.91 -6.66
C ALA A 5 41.51 -54.08 -7.42
N ALA A 6 41.06 -54.57 -8.56
CA ALA A 6 40.04 -53.88 -9.37
C ALA A 6 38.63 -53.94 -8.75
N HIS A 7 38.33 -54.98 -7.97
CA HIS A 7 37.03 -55.17 -7.35
C HIS A 7 36.85 -54.29 -6.12
N CYS A 8 37.92 -54.06 -5.38
CA CYS A 8 37.90 -53.24 -4.14
C CYS A 8 37.75 -51.74 -4.49
N LEU A 9 38.37 -51.29 -5.62
CA LEU A 9 38.30 -49.90 -6.05
C LEU A 9 36.92 -49.51 -6.58
N ARG A 10 36.22 -50.48 -7.19
CA ARG A 10 34.87 -50.29 -7.76
C ARG A 10 33.78 -50.17 -6.67
N HIS A 11 33.91 -50.88 -5.56
CA HIS A 11 32.97 -50.79 -4.48
C HIS A 11 33.19 -49.55 -3.60
N SER A 12 34.42 -49.07 -3.49
CA SER A 12 34.72 -47.82 -2.78
C SER A 12 34.17 -46.59 -3.51
N LEU A 13 34.22 -46.61 -4.85
CA LEU A 13 33.69 -45.52 -5.67
C LEU A 13 32.15 -45.41 -5.70
N LEU A 14 31.47 -46.57 -5.56
CA LEU A 14 30.01 -46.64 -5.51
C LEU A 14 29.45 -46.20 -4.15
N MET A 15 30.21 -46.39 -3.07
CA MET A 15 29.80 -45.96 -1.70
C MET A 15 30.01 -44.47 -1.49
N LEU A 16 30.99 -43.83 -2.14
CA LEU A 16 31.15 -42.37 -2.07
C LEU A 16 30.07 -41.62 -2.83
N GLY A 17 29.53 -42.18 -3.94
CA GLY A 17 28.46 -41.58 -4.72
C GLY A 17 27.10 -41.56 -4.01
N SER A 18 26.86 -42.53 -3.11
CA SER A 18 25.56 -42.63 -2.41
C SER A 18 25.43 -41.70 -1.20
N ILE A 19 26.53 -41.22 -0.65
CA ILE A 19 26.54 -40.27 0.49
C ILE A 19 26.37 -38.82 0.01
N ALA A 20 26.83 -38.50 -1.21
CA ALA A 20 26.72 -37.16 -1.80
C ALA A 20 25.28 -36.78 -2.21
N THR A 21 24.42 -37.79 -2.52
CA THR A 21 23.03 -37.56 -2.92
C THR A 21 22.05 -37.33 -1.75
N LEU A 22 22.44 -37.63 -0.51
CA LEU A 22 21.57 -37.50 0.66
C LEU A 22 21.68 -36.12 1.38
N LEU A 23 22.61 -35.26 0.96
CA LEU A 23 22.84 -33.96 1.60
C LEU A 23 22.11 -32.78 0.91
N MET A 24 21.28 -33.04 -0.14
CA MET A 24 20.63 -31.99 -0.94
C MET A 24 19.16 -31.72 -0.59
N ALA A 25 18.67 -32.20 0.51
CA ALA A 25 17.25 -32.08 0.83
C ALA A 25 17.02 -31.56 2.24
N VAL A 26 17.30 -30.31 2.54
CA VAL A 26 16.49 -29.48 3.44
C VAL A 26 16.92 -28.01 3.28
N GLN A 27 16.53 -27.37 2.19
CA GLN A 27 16.40 -25.92 2.19
C GLN A 27 14.95 -25.61 2.53
N THR A 28 14.62 -25.66 3.82
CA THR A 28 13.40 -25.00 4.31
C THR A 28 13.65 -23.51 4.21
N ALA A 29 13.20 -22.91 3.12
CA ALA A 29 13.10 -21.45 3.04
C ALA A 29 12.24 -20.98 4.23
N PRO A 30 12.70 -20.05 5.07
CA PRO A 30 11.84 -19.44 6.05
C PRO A 30 10.72 -18.75 5.29
N ALA A 31 9.49 -19.22 5.48
CA ALA A 31 8.31 -18.47 5.10
C ALA A 31 8.31 -17.21 5.97
N PHE A 32 8.83 -16.10 5.43
CA PHE A 32 8.59 -14.81 6.04
C PHE A 32 7.09 -14.57 5.91
N THR A 33 6.37 -14.84 6.99
CA THR A 33 5.01 -14.35 7.15
C THR A 33 5.15 -12.82 7.15
N GLN A 34 4.83 -12.16 6.03
CA GLN A 34 4.62 -10.73 6.03
C GLN A 34 3.52 -10.48 7.06
N ILE A 35 3.89 -9.92 8.20
CA ILE A 35 2.92 -9.36 9.14
C ILE A 35 2.39 -8.15 8.42
N GLU A 36 1.25 -8.32 7.75
CA GLU A 36 0.47 -7.20 7.23
C GLU A 36 0.02 -6.40 8.46
N MET A 37 0.65 -5.27 8.67
CA MET A 37 0.29 -4.37 9.77
C MET A 37 -1.12 -3.88 9.46
N LEU A 38 -2.09 -4.38 10.22
CA LEU A 38 -3.47 -3.90 10.15
C LEU A 38 -3.46 -2.40 10.49
N ASP A 39 -4.11 -1.61 9.65
CA ASP A 39 -4.22 -0.19 9.85
C ASP A 39 -5.01 0.14 11.13
N GLN A 40 -4.62 1.17 11.83
CA GLN A 40 -5.23 1.54 13.10
C GLN A 40 -6.42 2.47 12.85
N VAL A 41 -7.56 2.18 13.50
CA VAL A 41 -8.73 3.07 13.52
C VAL A 41 -8.44 4.24 14.46
N VAL A 42 -8.51 5.47 13.93
CA VAL A 42 -8.32 6.71 14.72
C VAL A 42 -9.64 7.38 15.08
N ALA A 43 -10.69 7.18 14.29
CA ALA A 43 -12.04 7.63 14.62
C ALA A 43 -13.12 6.70 14.03
N ILE A 44 -14.29 6.68 14.67
CA ILE A 44 -15.48 5.98 14.17
C ILE A 44 -16.55 7.06 13.96
N VAL A 45 -17.14 7.09 12.77
CA VAL A 45 -18.09 8.11 12.34
C VAL A 45 -19.34 7.42 11.82
N ASP A 46 -20.32 7.21 12.70
CA ASP A 46 -21.57 6.46 12.43
C ASP A 46 -21.25 5.03 11.88
N ASP A 47 -21.47 4.77 10.61
CA ASP A 47 -21.24 3.48 9.95
C ASP A 47 -19.86 3.36 9.30
N ASP A 48 -19.00 4.39 9.41
CA ASP A 48 -17.70 4.48 8.76
C ASP A 48 -16.55 4.61 9.76
N VAL A 49 -15.33 4.36 9.32
CA VAL A 49 -14.10 4.47 10.14
C VAL A 49 -13.05 5.30 9.43
N ILE A 50 -12.31 6.10 10.18
CA ILE A 50 -11.13 6.81 9.69
C ILE A 50 -9.90 6.07 10.16
N LEU A 51 -9.01 5.73 9.23
CA LEU A 51 -7.79 4.99 9.48
C LEU A 51 -6.59 5.92 9.72
N ALA A 52 -5.58 5.42 10.43
CA ALA A 52 -4.36 6.18 10.68
C ALA A 52 -3.59 6.46 9.37
N SER A 53 -3.64 5.57 8.40
CA SER A 53 -3.06 5.79 7.07
C SER A 53 -3.75 6.95 6.34
N GLU A 54 -5.08 7.02 6.39
CA GLU A 54 -5.88 8.09 5.78
C GLU A 54 -5.57 9.46 6.41
N LEU A 55 -5.53 9.51 7.74
CA LEU A 55 -5.14 10.72 8.46
C LEU A 55 -3.72 11.18 8.08
N LYS A 56 -2.77 10.24 8.01
CA LYS A 56 -1.39 10.52 7.62
C LYS A 56 -1.30 11.10 6.20
N GLU A 57 -1.95 10.49 5.22
CA GLU A 57 -1.98 10.95 3.83
C GLU A 57 -2.59 12.37 3.72
N SER A 58 -3.69 12.60 4.45
CA SER A 58 -4.32 13.91 4.51
C SER A 58 -3.40 14.97 5.12
N LEU A 59 -2.68 14.64 6.20
CA LEU A 59 -1.69 15.52 6.83
C LEU A 59 -0.54 15.87 5.87
N GLU A 60 -0.02 14.90 5.13
CA GLU A 60 1.03 15.12 4.13
C GLU A 60 0.55 16.09 3.03
N THR A 61 -0.69 15.92 2.58
CA THR A 61 -1.31 16.81 1.57
C THR A 61 -1.49 18.24 2.10
N VAL A 62 -1.95 18.38 3.35
CA VAL A 62 -2.13 19.72 3.97
C VAL A 62 -0.78 20.40 4.12
N ARG A 63 0.25 19.70 4.63
CA ARG A 63 1.61 20.25 4.76
C ARG A 63 2.17 20.72 3.43
N ALA A 64 2.10 19.87 2.40
CA ALA A 64 2.55 20.24 1.06
C ALA A 64 1.82 21.48 0.51
N THR A 65 0.52 21.60 0.81
CA THR A 65 -0.29 22.76 0.38
C THR A 65 0.14 24.05 1.11
N LEU A 66 0.39 23.97 2.42
CA LEU A 66 0.86 25.12 3.21
C LEU A 66 2.24 25.59 2.75
N GLU A 67 3.16 24.65 2.54
CA GLU A 67 4.50 24.92 1.99
C GLU A 67 4.45 25.56 0.60
N ALA A 68 3.63 25.02 -0.31
CA ALA A 68 3.48 25.56 -1.66
C ALA A 68 2.91 26.99 -1.68
N ARG A 69 2.18 27.38 -0.64
CA ARG A 69 1.60 28.73 -0.48
C ARG A 69 2.41 29.67 0.39
N ASP A 70 3.60 29.24 0.85
CA ASP A 70 4.46 29.99 1.78
C ASP A 70 3.71 30.44 3.07
N MET A 71 2.84 29.53 3.56
CA MET A 71 2.05 29.76 4.78
C MET A 71 2.79 29.19 5.99
N GLU A 72 2.62 29.85 7.15
CA GLU A 72 3.17 29.37 8.40
C GLU A 72 2.59 28.00 8.78
N MET A 73 3.46 27.07 9.19
CA MET A 73 3.05 25.74 9.62
C MET A 73 2.50 25.81 11.04
N PRO A 74 1.25 25.38 11.29
CA PRO A 74 0.69 25.29 12.64
C PRO A 74 1.45 24.28 13.50
N GLU A 75 1.22 24.34 14.82
CA GLU A 75 1.70 23.31 15.74
C GLU A 75 1.12 21.94 15.34
N GLU A 76 1.92 20.89 15.48
CA GLU A 76 1.58 19.53 15.04
C GLU A 76 0.23 19.05 15.63
N GLU A 77 -0.01 19.31 16.91
CA GLU A 77 -1.26 18.90 17.57
C GLU A 77 -2.49 19.60 16.98
N VAL A 78 -2.35 20.87 16.62
CA VAL A 78 -3.42 21.64 15.97
C VAL A 78 -3.68 21.10 14.58
N LEU A 79 -2.61 20.88 13.81
CA LEU A 79 -2.70 20.36 12.45
C LEU A 79 -3.37 18.99 12.40
N VAL A 80 -2.98 18.07 13.30
CA VAL A 80 -3.58 16.72 13.40
C VAL A 80 -5.06 16.82 13.75
N ARG A 81 -5.43 17.62 14.74
CA ARG A 81 -6.82 17.78 15.16
C ARG A 81 -7.69 18.37 14.05
N GLU A 82 -7.27 19.45 13.42
CA GLU A 82 -8.04 20.08 12.35
C GLU A 82 -8.18 19.20 11.13
N THR A 83 -7.13 18.44 10.79
CA THR A 83 -7.18 17.46 9.70
C THR A 83 -8.15 16.33 10.01
N LEU A 84 -8.12 15.79 11.24
CA LEU A 84 -9.05 14.76 11.67
C LEU A 84 -10.50 15.26 11.69
N ASP A 85 -10.75 16.46 12.22
CA ASP A 85 -12.07 17.08 12.22
C ASP A 85 -12.61 17.26 10.80
N ARG A 86 -11.74 17.59 9.86
CA ARG A 86 -12.08 17.69 8.44
C ARG A 86 -12.49 16.34 7.86
N LEU A 87 -11.70 15.28 8.11
CA LEU A 87 -12.02 13.92 7.66
C LEU A 87 -13.35 13.42 8.22
N ILE A 88 -13.62 13.69 9.52
CA ILE A 88 -14.89 13.36 10.16
C ILE A 88 -16.04 14.08 9.46
N LEU A 89 -15.91 15.37 9.20
CA LEU A 89 -16.93 16.16 8.52
C LEU A 89 -17.19 15.65 7.10
N ASP A 90 -16.15 15.36 6.35
CA ASP A 90 -16.25 14.83 5.00
C ASP A 90 -16.94 13.44 4.98
N SER A 91 -16.63 12.55 5.93
CA SER A 91 -17.32 11.26 6.10
C SER A 91 -18.81 11.45 6.38
N ILE A 92 -19.18 12.34 7.32
CA ILE A 92 -20.57 12.66 7.62
C ILE A 92 -21.33 13.17 6.38
N GLN A 93 -20.71 14.07 5.61
CA GLN A 93 -21.30 14.62 4.39
C GLN A 93 -21.51 13.54 3.33
N MET A 94 -20.54 12.63 3.14
CA MET A 94 -20.66 11.52 2.22
C MET A 94 -21.77 10.53 2.63
N GLN A 95 -21.88 10.22 3.91
CA GLN A 95 -22.96 9.37 4.43
C GLN A 95 -24.35 10.02 4.22
N LEU A 96 -24.47 11.32 4.48
CA LEU A 96 -25.70 12.06 4.20
C LEU A 96 -26.04 12.06 2.70
N ALA A 97 -25.07 12.32 1.83
CA ALA A 97 -25.29 12.29 0.39
C ALA A 97 -25.78 10.91 -0.08
N ASN A 98 -25.16 9.84 0.42
CA ASN A 98 -25.59 8.47 0.14
C ASN A 98 -27.00 8.17 0.68
N ARG A 99 -27.31 8.61 1.90
CA ARG A 99 -28.62 8.44 2.55
C ARG A 99 -29.74 9.16 1.80
N TYR A 100 -29.47 10.33 1.26
CA TYR A 100 -30.41 11.10 0.43
C TYR A 100 -30.40 10.70 -1.06
N GLY A 101 -29.62 9.68 -1.44
CA GLY A 101 -29.56 9.17 -2.80
C GLY A 101 -28.93 10.15 -3.79
N VAL A 102 -28.09 11.07 -3.31
CA VAL A 102 -27.34 12.00 -4.18
C VAL A 102 -26.36 11.17 -5.00
N ARG A 103 -26.51 11.23 -6.32
CA ARG A 103 -25.61 10.55 -7.28
C ARG A 103 -25.20 11.52 -8.34
N ILE A 104 -23.90 11.55 -8.61
CA ILE A 104 -23.34 12.30 -9.73
C ILE A 104 -23.13 11.29 -10.86
N PRO A 105 -23.80 11.45 -12.03
CA PRO A 105 -23.57 10.59 -13.18
C PRO A 105 -22.12 10.71 -13.67
N ASP A 106 -21.53 9.58 -14.11
CA ASP A 106 -20.13 9.54 -14.59
C ASP A 106 -19.88 10.58 -15.72
N GLN A 107 -20.86 10.80 -16.58
CA GLN A 107 -20.76 11.82 -17.63
C GLN A 107 -20.55 13.23 -17.04
N GLN A 108 -21.26 13.61 -15.98
CA GLN A 108 -21.09 14.91 -15.33
C GLN A 108 -19.72 15.05 -14.68
N LEU A 109 -19.23 13.96 -14.10
CA LEU A 109 -17.90 13.91 -13.51
C LEU A 109 -16.83 14.09 -14.59
N ASP A 110 -16.92 13.36 -15.69
CA ASP A 110 -15.98 13.46 -16.82
C ASP A 110 -15.99 14.87 -17.47
N GLU A 111 -17.15 15.46 -17.59
CA GLU A 111 -17.27 16.85 -18.06
C GLU A 111 -16.61 17.87 -17.12
N ALA A 112 -16.78 17.68 -15.79
CA ALA A 112 -16.15 18.54 -14.79
C ALA A 112 -14.63 18.37 -14.80
N MET A 113 -14.14 17.14 -14.83
CA MET A 113 -12.71 16.83 -14.93
C MET A 113 -12.09 17.38 -16.22
N THR A 114 -12.81 17.27 -17.36
CA THR A 114 -12.34 17.81 -18.62
C THR A 114 -12.24 19.34 -18.57
N ARG A 115 -13.16 20.04 -17.92
CA ARG A 115 -13.08 21.49 -17.72
C ARG A 115 -11.85 21.86 -16.88
N LEU A 116 -11.62 21.17 -15.78
CA LEU A 116 -10.45 21.40 -14.91
C LEU A 116 -9.13 21.11 -15.63
N ALA A 117 -9.06 20.01 -16.37
CA ALA A 117 -7.88 19.67 -17.17
C ALA A 117 -7.55 20.79 -18.16
N ARG A 118 -8.55 21.28 -18.90
CA ARG A 118 -8.37 22.40 -19.85
C ARG A 118 -7.91 23.70 -19.19
N GLN A 119 -8.43 24.02 -17.99
CA GLN A 119 -8.00 25.20 -17.22
C GLN A 119 -6.51 25.12 -16.83
N ASN A 120 -6.00 23.90 -16.63
CA ASN A 120 -4.60 23.65 -16.33
C ASN A 120 -3.75 23.30 -17.57
N SER A 121 -4.28 23.50 -18.79
CA SER A 121 -3.61 23.18 -20.07
C SER A 121 -3.22 21.70 -20.19
N LEU A 122 -3.99 20.80 -19.59
CA LEU A 122 -3.82 19.37 -19.63
C LEU A 122 -4.92 18.67 -20.42
N THR A 123 -4.63 17.48 -20.95
CA THR A 123 -5.66 16.56 -21.41
C THR A 123 -6.30 15.87 -20.21
N LEU A 124 -7.51 15.29 -20.37
CA LEU A 124 -8.16 14.54 -19.32
C LEU A 124 -7.29 13.35 -18.82
N GLU A 125 -6.60 12.68 -19.74
CA GLU A 125 -5.69 11.58 -19.41
C GLU A 125 -4.49 12.04 -18.58
N GLN A 126 -3.87 13.15 -18.97
CA GLN A 126 -2.78 13.75 -18.20
C GLN A 126 -3.23 14.21 -16.82
N PHE A 127 -4.44 14.75 -16.73
CA PHE A 127 -5.02 15.22 -15.47
C PHE A 127 -5.35 14.08 -14.49
N ARG A 128 -5.68 12.88 -14.99
CA ARG A 128 -5.94 11.70 -14.16
C ARG A 128 -4.68 11.06 -13.56
N VAL A 129 -3.52 11.34 -14.15
CA VAL A 129 -2.23 10.75 -13.75
C VAL A 129 -1.38 11.74 -12.93
N ALA A 130 -1.71 13.02 -12.98
CA ALA A 130 -1.03 14.08 -12.22
C ALA A 130 -1.49 14.13 -10.77
#